data_2696a64ee6f4dd9677c185b774f9e936
#
_entry.id   2696a64ee6f4dd9677c185b774f9e936
#
_cell.length_a   1.000
_cell.length_b   1.000
_cell.length_c   1.000
_cell.angle_alpha   90.00
_cell.angle_beta   90.00
_cell.angle_gamma   90.00
#
_symmetry.space_group_name_H-M   'P 1'
#
loop_
_entity.id
_entity.type
_entity.pdbx_description
1 polymer ?
#
loop_
_entity_poly.entity_id
_entity_poly.type
_entity_poly.pdbx_seq_one_letter_code
_entity_poly.pdbx_strand_id
1 'polypeptide(L)'
;MQRTAVNTECKLLLLTHAFESLNCIAVEFRTHFFNQPSRRAIERLGAKLDGVLRNHKITENGTLRDTCVYSVIAGEWPAVKAHLSWLLRAHSG
;
A
#
# COMPACT_ATOMS: atom_id res chain seq x y z
N MET A 1 -1.51 12.47 17.30
CA MET A 1 -1.37 12.62 15.84
C MET A 1 -2.19 11.56 15.11
N GLN A 2 -3.07 11.97 14.25
CA GLN A 2 -4.00 11.05 13.61
C GLN A 2 -3.64 10.72 12.15
N ARG A 3 -2.36 10.77 11.83
CA ARG A 3 -1.91 10.49 10.46
C ARG A 3 -2.30 9.11 9.97
N THR A 4 -2.27 8.11 10.84
CA THR A 4 -2.60 6.75 10.45
C THR A 4 -4.05 6.65 9.98
N ALA A 5 -4.98 7.27 10.71
CA ALA A 5 -6.39 7.24 10.33
C ALA A 5 -6.63 8.00 9.02
N VAL A 6 -5.99 9.17 8.86
CA VAL A 6 -6.11 9.97 7.63
C VAL A 6 -5.55 9.20 6.45
N ASN A 7 -4.37 8.58 6.61
CA ASN A 7 -3.77 7.80 5.54
C ASN A 7 -4.64 6.60 5.17
N THR A 8 -5.24 5.94 6.17
CA THR A 8 -6.12 4.81 5.93
C THR A 8 -7.34 5.24 5.12
N GLU A 9 -7.94 6.38 5.50
CA GLU A 9 -9.09 6.91 4.77
C GLU A 9 -8.74 7.26 3.33
N CYS A 10 -7.62 7.93 3.12
CA CYS A 10 -7.16 8.28 1.77
C CYS A 10 -6.92 7.04 0.92
N LYS A 11 -6.32 6.01 1.49
CA LYS A 11 -6.07 4.76 0.77
C LYS A 11 -7.36 4.03 0.46
N LEU A 12 -8.31 4.04 1.39
CA LEU A 12 -9.62 3.43 1.14
C LEU A 12 -10.32 4.12 -0.02
N LEU A 13 -10.33 5.45 -0.05
CA LEU A 13 -10.94 6.23 -1.13
C LEU A 13 -10.24 5.95 -2.46
N LEU A 14 -8.90 5.94 -2.47
CA LEU A 14 -8.12 5.70 -3.67
C LEU A 14 -8.40 4.30 -4.24
N LEU A 15 -8.36 3.29 -3.39
CA LEU A 15 -8.57 1.91 -3.83
C LEU A 15 -10.02 1.67 -4.24
N THR A 16 -10.97 2.29 -3.55
CA THR A 16 -12.38 2.22 -3.95
C THR A 16 -12.55 2.76 -5.37
N HIS A 17 -11.96 3.91 -5.64
CA HIS A 17 -12.04 4.51 -6.98
C HIS A 17 -11.37 3.60 -8.01
N ALA A 18 -10.19 3.08 -7.71
CA ALA A 18 -9.45 2.24 -8.64
C ALA A 18 -10.23 0.97 -8.99
N PHE A 19 -10.75 0.26 -7.99
CA PHE A 19 -11.39 -1.02 -8.22
C PHE A 19 -12.86 -0.93 -8.60
N GLU A 20 -13.58 0.05 -8.06
CA GLU A 20 -15.03 0.12 -8.26
C GLU A 20 -15.43 1.11 -9.36
N SER A 21 -14.64 2.12 -9.63
CA SER A 21 -14.94 3.09 -10.69
C SER A 21 -14.12 2.85 -11.94
N LEU A 22 -12.84 2.54 -11.80
CA LEU A 22 -11.94 2.37 -12.95
C LEU A 22 -11.78 0.91 -13.36
N ASN A 23 -12.30 -0.03 -12.57
CA ASN A 23 -12.23 -1.47 -12.85
C ASN A 23 -10.78 -1.96 -13.02
N CYS A 24 -9.86 -1.42 -12.22
CA CYS A 24 -8.47 -1.88 -12.23
C CYS A 24 -8.40 -3.34 -11.80
N ILE A 25 -7.48 -4.09 -12.41
CA ILE A 25 -7.26 -5.49 -12.01
C ILE A 25 -6.29 -5.57 -10.85
N ALA A 26 -5.45 -4.56 -10.66
CA ALA A 26 -4.50 -4.49 -9.56
C ALA A 26 -4.08 -3.05 -9.34
N VAL A 27 -3.68 -2.75 -8.11
CA VAL A 27 -3.05 -1.47 -7.75
C VAL A 27 -1.72 -1.79 -7.10
N GLU A 28 -0.66 -1.15 -7.59
CA GLU A 28 0.70 -1.44 -7.17
C GLU A 28 1.25 -0.32 -6.31
N PHE A 29 2.03 -0.71 -5.30
CA PHE A 29 2.74 0.22 -4.42
C PHE A 29 4.22 -0.15 -4.42
N ARG A 30 5.08 0.84 -4.59
CA ARG A 30 6.53 0.62 -4.59
C ARG A 30 7.18 1.44 -3.51
N THR A 31 8.18 0.86 -2.84
CA THR A 31 8.93 1.55 -1.81
C THR A 31 10.34 0.97 -1.71
N HIS A 32 11.25 1.77 -1.15
CA HIS A 32 12.62 1.33 -0.91
C HIS A 32 12.63 0.18 0.10
N PHE A 33 13.47 -0.83 -0.15
CA PHE A 33 13.56 -2.02 0.71
C PHE A 33 13.82 -1.67 2.17
N PHE A 34 14.66 -0.66 2.43
CA PHE A 34 15.00 -0.27 3.79
C PHE A 34 14.06 0.76 4.41
N ASN A 35 13.04 1.21 3.67
CA ASN A 35 12.07 2.15 4.21
C ASN A 35 11.02 1.39 5.01
N GLN A 36 11.36 1.02 6.25
CA GLN A 36 10.49 0.20 7.09
C GLN A 36 9.14 0.85 7.40
N PRO A 37 9.08 2.15 7.74
CA PRO A 37 7.77 2.78 7.97
C PRO A 37 6.86 2.69 6.76
N SER A 38 7.38 2.92 5.56
CA SER A 38 6.60 2.84 4.32
C SER A 38 6.15 1.41 4.06
N ARG A 39 7.05 0.44 4.23
CA ARG A 39 6.71 -0.97 4.04
C ARG A 39 5.61 -1.41 5.00
N ARG A 40 5.72 -1.03 6.28
CA ARG A 40 4.70 -1.37 7.27
C ARG A 40 3.36 -0.73 6.93
N ALA A 41 3.38 0.52 6.45
CA ALA A 41 2.14 1.20 6.08
C ALA A 41 1.45 0.50 4.91
N ILE A 42 2.22 0.07 3.91
CA ILE A 42 1.68 -0.65 2.76
C ILE A 42 1.16 -2.02 3.18
N GLU A 43 1.90 -2.74 4.01
CA GLU A 43 1.48 -4.05 4.51
C GLU A 43 0.22 -3.94 5.36
N ARG A 44 0.11 -2.85 6.11
CA ARG A 44 -1.06 -2.61 6.95
C ARG A 44 -2.34 -2.44 6.14
N LEU A 45 -2.24 -1.97 4.91
CA LEU A 45 -3.38 -1.87 4.00
C LEU A 45 -3.94 -3.25 3.64
N GLY A 46 -3.12 -4.27 3.74
CA GLY A 46 -3.44 -5.58 3.24
C GLY A 46 -2.81 -5.89 1.89
N ALA A 47 -1.94 -5.00 1.39
CA ALA A 47 -1.20 -5.27 0.17
C ALA A 47 -0.17 -6.36 0.41
N LYS A 48 0.06 -7.18 -0.60
CA LYS A 48 1.00 -8.29 -0.51
C LYS A 48 2.24 -8.00 -1.32
N LEU A 49 3.38 -8.50 -0.84
CA LEU A 49 4.65 -8.34 -1.51
C LEU A 49 4.70 -9.24 -2.74
N ASP A 50 4.80 -8.65 -3.92
CA ASP A 50 4.96 -9.41 -5.17
C ASP A 50 6.42 -9.78 -5.40
N GLY A 51 7.32 -8.88 -5.02
CA GLY A 51 8.74 -9.14 -5.19
C GLY A 51 9.59 -7.95 -4.84
N VAL A 52 10.91 -8.15 -4.93
CA VAL A 52 11.88 -7.09 -4.67
C VAL A 52 12.73 -6.94 -5.93
N LEU A 53 12.73 -5.73 -6.50
CA LEU A 53 13.56 -5.40 -7.66
C LEU A 53 14.92 -4.96 -7.13
N ARG A 54 15.90 -5.82 -7.30
CA ARG A 54 17.23 -5.58 -6.75
C ARG A 54 18.04 -4.68 -7.68
N ASN A 55 18.77 -3.74 -7.09
CA ASN A 55 19.58 -2.76 -7.83
C ASN A 55 18.75 -2.01 -8.86
N HIS A 56 17.52 -1.67 -8.49
CA HIS A 56 16.56 -1.08 -9.43
C HIS A 56 16.92 0.35 -9.78
N LYS A 57 17.49 1.09 -8.82
CA LYS A 57 17.84 2.50 -9.02
C LYS A 57 19.12 2.84 -8.30
N ILE A 58 19.80 3.89 -8.76
CA ILE A 58 20.93 4.47 -8.05
C ILE A 58 20.42 5.66 -7.28
N THR A 59 20.70 5.70 -5.96
CA THR A 59 20.27 6.81 -5.10
C THR A 59 21.21 8.00 -5.28
N GLU A 60 20.85 9.15 -4.67
CA GLU A 60 21.62 10.37 -4.78
C GLU A 60 23.05 10.20 -4.27
N ASN A 61 23.27 9.38 -3.25
CA ASN A 61 24.59 9.15 -2.69
C ASN A 61 25.36 8.03 -3.37
N GLY A 62 24.86 7.56 -4.53
CA GLY A 62 25.55 6.55 -5.33
C GLY A 62 25.31 5.12 -4.91
N THR A 63 24.52 4.86 -3.88
CA THR A 63 24.22 3.49 -3.49
C THR A 63 23.10 2.92 -4.38
N LEU A 64 23.07 1.61 -4.52
CA LEU A 64 22.04 0.93 -5.29
C LEU A 64 20.81 0.73 -4.42
N ARG A 65 19.64 0.87 -5.05
CA ARG A 65 18.37 0.77 -4.36
C ARG A 65 17.62 -0.49 -4.78
N ASP A 66 17.20 -1.27 -3.78
CA ASP A 66 16.24 -2.34 -4.00
C ASP A 66 14.85 -1.79 -3.78
N THR A 67 13.92 -2.15 -4.64
CA THR A 67 12.56 -1.67 -4.57
C THR A 67 11.62 -2.82 -4.27
N CYS A 68 10.85 -2.68 -3.19
CA CYS A 68 9.78 -3.63 -2.88
C CYS A 68 8.55 -3.27 -3.69
N VAL A 69 7.96 -4.26 -4.33
CA VAL A 69 6.74 -4.10 -5.12
C VAL A 69 5.63 -4.83 -4.39
N TYR A 70 4.62 -4.09 -3.95
CA TYR A 70 3.44 -4.63 -3.28
C TYR A 70 2.23 -4.40 -4.18
N SER A 71 1.21 -5.21 -4.04
CA SER A 71 -0.03 -4.98 -4.78
C SER A 71 -1.25 -5.44 -4.02
N VAL A 72 -2.39 -4.86 -4.42
CA VAL A 72 -3.72 -5.35 -4.08
C VAL A 72 -4.35 -5.72 -5.41
N ILE A 73 -4.79 -6.96 -5.55
CA ILE A 73 -5.45 -7.40 -6.78
C ILE A 73 -6.97 -7.37 -6.62
N ALA A 74 -7.68 -7.30 -7.74
CA ALA A 74 -9.13 -7.14 -7.74
C ALA A 74 -9.84 -8.22 -6.92
N GLY A 75 -9.35 -9.46 -6.99
CA GLY A 75 -9.93 -10.57 -6.24
C GLY A 75 -9.78 -10.43 -4.74
N GLU A 76 -8.81 -9.66 -4.28
CA GLU A 76 -8.57 -9.43 -2.85
C GLU A 76 -9.25 -8.16 -2.35
N TRP A 77 -9.75 -7.32 -3.26
CA TRP A 77 -10.30 -6.02 -2.88
C TRP A 77 -11.44 -6.10 -1.85
N PRO A 78 -12.41 -7.01 -1.95
CA PRO A 78 -13.47 -7.07 -0.94
C PRO A 78 -12.93 -7.27 0.48
N ALA A 79 -11.93 -8.15 0.63
CA ALA A 79 -11.32 -8.39 1.94
C ALA A 79 -10.51 -7.19 2.40
N VAL A 80 -9.76 -6.54 1.50
CA VAL A 80 -8.99 -5.35 1.82
C VAL A 80 -9.91 -4.21 2.22
N LYS A 81 -11.01 -4.03 1.49
CA LYS A 81 -12.00 -2.99 1.81
C LYS A 81 -12.58 -3.19 3.21
N ALA A 82 -12.94 -4.41 3.55
CA ALA A 82 -13.45 -4.73 4.88
C ALA A 82 -12.40 -4.45 5.96
N HIS A 83 -11.16 -4.81 5.70
CA HIS A 83 -10.05 -4.58 6.62
C HIS A 83 -9.82 -3.09 6.87
N LEU A 84 -9.77 -2.29 5.79
CA LEU A 84 -9.56 -0.85 5.91
C LEU A 84 -10.71 -0.17 6.63
N SER A 85 -11.94 -0.60 6.34
CA SER A 85 -13.13 -0.07 7.02
C SER A 85 -13.07 -0.39 8.52
N TRP A 86 -12.63 -1.59 8.87
CA TRP A 86 -12.46 -1.98 10.26
C TRP A 86 -11.40 -1.13 10.96
N LEU A 87 -10.26 -0.88 10.29
CA LEU A 87 -9.21 -0.03 10.86
C LEU A 87 -9.73 1.37 11.16
N LEU A 88 -10.54 1.94 10.26
CA LEU A 88 -11.12 3.27 10.49
C LEU A 88 -12.05 3.28 11.69
N ARG A 89 -12.89 2.26 11.84
CA ARG A 89 -13.78 2.16 13.00
C ARG A 89 -13.00 2.00 14.30
N ALA A 90 -11.92 1.21 14.25
CA ALA A 90 -11.10 1.01 15.44
C ALA A 90 -10.40 2.28 15.87
N HIS A 91 -10.01 3.14 14.93
CA HIS A 91 -9.34 4.39 15.25
C HIS A 91 -10.29 5.49 15.67
N SER A 92 -11.53 5.47 15.18
CA SER A 92 -12.49 6.51 15.52
C SER A 92 -13.28 6.19 16.77
N GLY A 93 -13.20 4.96 17.21
CA GLY A 93 -13.86 4.56 18.47
C GLY A 93 -13.04 4.94 19.65
#